data_e2c072aa0b6676e67e478f9028d18814
#
_entry.id   e2c072aa0b6676e67e478f9028d18814
#
_cell.length_a   1.000
_cell.length_b   1.000
_cell.length_c   1.000
_cell.angle_alpha   90.00
_cell.angle_beta   90.00
_cell.angle_gamma   90.00
#
_symmetry.space_group_name_H-M   'P 1'
#
loop_
_entity.id
_entity.type
_entity.pdbx_description
1 polymer ?
#
loop_
_entity_poly.entity_id
_entity_poly.type
_entity_poly.pdbx_seq_one_letter_code
_entity_poly.pdbx_strand_id
1 'polypeptide(L)'
;MVDIQNISEIRPSISDEFSVGTFVPRTEAIQRAYTWGQQVHAGQVRLSGEPYFETHCAWVAAFVDRLVQKESWTIAALLHDTVEDQGETFDEIKALFPGSLGEEVAHIIDGLTKMSNPRDGSTREMETLRKIAMFRDPAVFVVKLADKSHNMMTLHYQSPGKQWQKATEAIRAYGKLAGILNCYRWRRWIEDMAFPYAEPASFNKVKNKIDSDPRLNINFIRYYLNELGHLMEAEGVEGSIRFTVNGYWQAWDKLQRMARSHRTSLDDFSAVNDIVSFRMLVRNDDETACYRLLSRVNRYFSRNLDQDRFDDYIASPQNGYRALQVTAYLPGTGAIEVAIATENMEGENTWGVIYAINHNQDISRYTPVQILTPFGGTRFLQEGSTVLDGVAAIQEFYLDKIHKVIVNGEERHLYDNLNPGDVVEVLSGEPHKTPDPDWLNHCNASTARLLRNVLAMVNLKAASRRGRDLIHNVISERGILDLDDVRSLDPNRIEALLGLLACANLDDLYSAIGGGSISSDEFENALDLVGISRTALRWTSLLVEGPEATN
;
A
#
# COMPACT_ATOMS: atom_id res chain seq x y z
N MET A 1 5.00 2.25 32.27
CA MET A 1 5.19 0.83 31.85
C MET A 1 3.90 0.38 31.21
N VAL A 2 3.95 -0.06 29.97
CA VAL A 2 2.79 -0.66 29.29
C VAL A 2 2.70 -2.11 29.75
N ASP A 3 1.68 -2.42 30.53
CA ASP A 3 1.46 -3.79 31.03
C ASP A 3 0.63 -4.57 30.00
N ILE A 4 1.29 -5.23 29.06
CA ILE A 4 0.64 -6.13 28.08
C ILE A 4 0.66 -7.53 28.67
N GLN A 5 -0.52 -8.04 29.06
CA GLN A 5 -0.62 -9.36 29.70
C GLN A 5 -0.95 -10.49 28.72
N ASN A 6 -1.45 -10.17 27.51
CA ASN A 6 -2.02 -11.18 26.61
C ASN A 6 -1.76 -10.87 25.12
N ILE A 7 -1.67 -11.90 24.27
CA ILE A 7 -1.59 -11.78 22.80
C ILE A 7 -2.82 -11.07 22.21
N SER A 8 -4.01 -11.24 22.82
CA SER A 8 -5.24 -10.53 22.41
C SER A 8 -5.16 -9.01 22.60
N GLU A 9 -4.33 -8.52 23.54
CA GLU A 9 -4.04 -7.09 23.71
C GLU A 9 -3.07 -6.58 22.64
N ILE A 10 -2.22 -7.48 22.13
CA ILE A 10 -1.28 -7.22 21.04
C ILE A 10 -2.01 -7.10 19.70
N ARG A 11 -3.01 -7.93 19.50
CA ARG A 11 -3.80 -7.98 18.27
C ARG A 11 -5.27 -8.17 18.66
N PRO A 12 -5.94 -7.08 19.07
CA PRO A 12 -7.36 -7.15 19.37
C PRO A 12 -8.08 -7.76 18.17
N SER A 13 -9.07 -8.61 18.44
CA SER A 13 -9.86 -9.14 17.35
C SER A 13 -10.47 -7.98 16.58
N ILE A 14 -10.53 -8.10 15.27
CA ILE A 14 -11.12 -7.07 14.41
C ILE A 14 -12.54 -6.74 14.87
N SER A 15 -13.29 -7.75 15.36
CA SER A 15 -14.63 -7.59 15.91
C SER A 15 -14.67 -6.71 17.16
N ASP A 16 -13.71 -6.82 18.07
CA ASP A 16 -13.70 -6.03 19.31
C ASP A 16 -13.40 -4.55 19.04
N GLU A 17 -12.53 -4.29 18.10
CA GLU A 17 -12.09 -2.94 17.74
C GLU A 17 -13.20 -2.13 17.05
N PHE A 18 -14.07 -2.78 16.30
CA PHE A 18 -15.15 -2.18 15.51
C PHE A 18 -16.55 -2.55 16.03
N SER A 19 -16.64 -3.20 17.19
CA SER A 19 -17.93 -3.46 17.81
C SER A 19 -18.64 -2.15 18.17
N VAL A 20 -19.91 -2.07 17.85
CA VAL A 20 -20.79 -0.99 18.30
C VAL A 20 -21.85 -1.57 19.24
N GLY A 21 -22.21 -0.81 20.26
CA GLY A 21 -23.34 -1.16 21.11
C GLY A 21 -24.69 -0.97 20.41
N THR A 22 -25.78 -1.23 21.11
CA THR A 22 -27.12 -0.93 20.63
C THR A 22 -27.21 0.56 20.28
N PHE A 23 -27.72 0.86 19.09
CA PHE A 23 -27.89 2.24 18.65
C PHE A 23 -28.92 2.97 19.53
N VAL A 24 -28.56 4.15 20.00
CA VAL A 24 -29.45 5.03 20.79
C VAL A 24 -29.48 6.40 20.13
N PRO A 25 -30.63 6.83 19.61
CA PRO A 25 -30.78 8.16 19.02
C PRO A 25 -30.50 9.27 20.04
N ARG A 26 -29.59 10.20 19.71
CA ARG A 26 -29.15 11.29 20.61
C ARG A 26 -29.92 12.62 20.40
N THR A 27 -30.67 12.73 19.30
CA THR A 27 -31.47 13.92 18.98
C THR A 27 -32.86 13.51 18.51
N GLU A 28 -33.80 14.45 18.51
CA GLU A 28 -35.17 14.22 18.01
C GLU A 28 -35.19 13.90 16.51
N ALA A 29 -34.31 14.53 15.72
CA ALA A 29 -34.20 14.26 14.28
C ALA A 29 -33.70 12.84 14.03
N ILE A 30 -32.67 12.38 14.75
CA ILE A 30 -32.18 11.00 14.65
C ILE A 30 -33.25 10.01 15.14
N GLN A 31 -34.00 10.33 16.20
CA GLN A 31 -35.11 9.48 16.67
C GLN A 31 -36.20 9.37 15.61
N ARG A 32 -36.53 10.47 14.92
CA ARG A 32 -37.49 10.48 13.82
C ARG A 32 -37.02 9.60 12.65
N ALA A 33 -35.75 9.74 12.26
CA ALA A 33 -35.14 8.89 11.24
C ALA A 33 -35.19 7.41 11.62
N TYR A 34 -34.86 7.09 12.86
CA TYR A 34 -34.90 5.71 13.37
C TYR A 34 -36.32 5.13 13.29
N THR A 35 -37.32 5.86 13.79
CA THR A 35 -38.70 5.40 13.81
C THR A 35 -39.24 5.22 12.39
N TRP A 36 -38.95 6.17 11.48
CA TRP A 36 -39.39 6.09 10.08
C TRP A 36 -38.68 4.95 9.34
N GLY A 37 -37.35 4.83 9.46
CA GLY A 37 -36.60 3.75 8.82
C GLY A 37 -37.05 2.36 9.30
N GLN A 38 -37.35 2.20 10.60
CA GLN A 38 -37.93 0.96 11.14
C GLN A 38 -39.27 0.61 10.54
N GLN A 39 -40.11 1.61 10.29
CA GLN A 39 -41.43 1.40 9.63
C GLN A 39 -41.27 1.02 8.16
N VAL A 40 -40.39 1.71 7.45
CA VAL A 40 -40.11 1.47 6.02
C VAL A 40 -39.54 0.07 5.78
N HIS A 41 -38.67 -0.40 6.63
CA HIS A 41 -38.07 -1.74 6.54
C HIS A 41 -38.83 -2.83 7.33
N ALA A 42 -40.07 -2.55 7.77
CA ALA A 42 -40.88 -3.50 8.55
C ALA A 42 -41.06 -4.83 7.81
N GLY A 43 -40.68 -5.93 8.45
CA GLY A 43 -40.79 -7.27 7.87
C GLY A 43 -39.63 -7.67 6.94
N GLN A 44 -38.73 -6.76 6.60
CA GLN A 44 -37.53 -7.12 5.86
C GLN A 44 -36.54 -7.85 6.78
N VAL A 45 -35.99 -8.98 6.32
CA VAL A 45 -35.03 -9.78 7.07
C VAL A 45 -33.73 -10.00 6.27
N ARG A 46 -32.63 -10.13 6.98
CA ARG A 46 -31.33 -10.49 6.41
C ARG A 46 -31.26 -12.00 6.11
N LEU A 47 -30.22 -12.43 5.40
CA LEU A 47 -29.94 -13.86 5.19
C LEU A 47 -29.70 -14.63 6.50
N SER A 48 -29.35 -13.93 7.58
CA SER A 48 -29.27 -14.52 8.94
C SER A 48 -30.64 -14.81 9.55
N GLY A 49 -31.74 -14.29 8.96
CA GLY A 49 -33.08 -14.34 9.54
C GLY A 49 -33.41 -13.21 10.51
N GLU A 50 -32.47 -12.33 10.80
CA GLU A 50 -32.66 -11.20 11.71
C GLU A 50 -33.31 -9.98 11.01
N PRO A 51 -34.04 -9.10 11.76
CA PRO A 51 -34.61 -7.88 11.22
C PRO A 51 -33.56 -7.00 10.54
N TYR A 52 -33.85 -6.55 9.32
CA TYR A 52 -32.86 -5.81 8.50
C TYR A 52 -32.45 -4.48 9.11
N PHE A 53 -33.43 -3.66 9.48
CA PHE A 53 -33.17 -2.31 9.96
C PHE A 53 -32.34 -2.29 11.24
N GLU A 54 -32.72 -3.08 12.24
CA GLU A 54 -32.06 -3.11 13.55
C GLU A 54 -30.65 -3.67 13.49
N THR A 55 -30.43 -4.69 12.63
CA THR A 55 -29.15 -5.38 12.58
C THR A 55 -28.19 -4.80 11.54
N HIS A 56 -28.71 -4.04 10.54
CA HIS A 56 -27.87 -3.43 9.51
C HIS A 56 -27.88 -1.91 9.57
N CYS A 57 -29.00 -1.26 9.27
CA CYS A 57 -29.06 0.21 9.18
C CYS A 57 -28.71 0.87 10.52
N ALA A 58 -29.25 0.35 11.63
CA ALA A 58 -28.92 0.85 12.97
C ALA A 58 -27.46 0.60 13.36
N TRP A 59 -26.86 -0.54 12.95
CA TRP A 59 -25.43 -0.79 13.14
C TRP A 59 -24.57 0.22 12.37
N VAL A 60 -24.86 0.44 11.08
CA VAL A 60 -24.14 1.41 10.23
C VAL A 60 -24.24 2.81 10.85
N ALA A 61 -25.42 3.22 11.32
CA ALA A 61 -25.62 4.49 11.99
C ALA A 61 -24.85 4.60 13.31
N ALA A 62 -24.89 3.55 14.15
CA ALA A 62 -24.13 3.52 15.41
C ALA A 62 -22.61 3.65 15.14
N PHE A 63 -22.11 3.00 14.10
CA PHE A 63 -20.71 3.07 13.74
C PHE A 63 -20.32 4.46 13.22
N VAL A 64 -21.12 5.06 12.32
CA VAL A 64 -20.91 6.42 11.82
C VAL A 64 -20.98 7.45 12.95
N ASP A 65 -21.99 7.36 13.82
CA ASP A 65 -22.16 8.30 14.95
C ASP A 65 -21.02 8.22 15.96
N ARG A 66 -20.47 7.01 16.17
CA ARG A 66 -19.26 6.84 17.01
C ARG A 66 -18.02 7.48 16.38
N LEU A 67 -17.88 7.43 15.05
CA LEU A 67 -16.74 8.00 14.35
C LEU A 67 -16.84 9.52 14.21
N VAL A 68 -18.04 10.02 13.86
CA VAL A 68 -18.26 11.42 13.54
C VAL A 68 -19.65 11.83 14.04
N GLN A 69 -19.73 12.59 15.11
CA GLN A 69 -20.99 12.98 15.73
C GLN A 69 -21.72 14.09 14.92
N LYS A 70 -21.92 13.85 13.60
CA LYS A 70 -22.69 14.73 12.71
C LYS A 70 -24.08 14.17 12.48
N GLU A 71 -25.11 14.96 12.83
CA GLU A 71 -26.51 14.54 12.80
C GLU A 71 -26.96 14.07 11.41
N SER A 72 -26.67 14.85 10.37
CA SER A 72 -27.00 14.50 8.97
C SER A 72 -26.38 13.18 8.52
N TRP A 73 -25.15 12.89 8.92
CA TRP A 73 -24.47 11.64 8.57
C TRP A 73 -25.07 10.42 9.25
N THR A 74 -25.41 10.57 10.54
CA THR A 74 -26.08 9.53 11.32
C THR A 74 -27.46 9.23 10.74
N ILE A 75 -28.23 10.27 10.38
CA ILE A 75 -29.54 10.12 9.72
C ILE A 75 -29.40 9.45 8.36
N ALA A 76 -28.46 9.91 7.53
CA ALA A 76 -28.20 9.29 6.22
C ALA A 76 -27.77 7.82 6.35
N ALA A 77 -27.00 7.47 7.39
CA ALA A 77 -26.63 6.10 7.68
C ALA A 77 -27.80 5.22 8.10
N LEU A 78 -28.78 5.77 8.85
CA LEU A 78 -30.04 5.06 9.16
C LEU A 78 -30.89 4.79 7.92
N LEU A 79 -30.90 5.72 6.97
CA LEU A 79 -31.84 5.74 5.85
C LEU A 79 -31.21 5.35 4.50
N HIS A 80 -29.96 4.91 4.46
CA HIS A 80 -29.16 4.75 3.24
C HIS A 80 -29.76 3.77 2.22
N ASP A 81 -30.48 2.75 2.68
CA ASP A 81 -31.10 1.72 1.83
C ASP A 81 -32.60 1.95 1.57
N THR A 82 -33.23 3.00 2.16
CA THR A 82 -34.68 3.23 2.03
C THR A 82 -35.09 3.54 0.59
N VAL A 83 -34.29 4.31 -0.13
CA VAL A 83 -34.56 4.66 -1.54
C VAL A 83 -34.31 3.45 -2.45
N GLU A 84 -33.20 2.71 -2.21
CA GLU A 84 -32.81 1.60 -3.08
C GLU A 84 -33.68 0.36 -2.89
N ASP A 85 -33.93 -0.03 -1.63
CA ASP A 85 -34.55 -1.29 -1.29
C ASP A 85 -36.09 -1.18 -1.13
N GLN A 86 -36.60 -0.01 -0.72
CA GLN A 86 -38.01 0.19 -0.40
C GLN A 86 -38.73 1.12 -1.35
N GLY A 87 -37.99 1.83 -2.24
CA GLY A 87 -38.53 2.70 -3.25
C GLY A 87 -39.06 4.05 -2.75
N GLU A 88 -38.61 4.46 -1.57
CA GLU A 88 -38.85 5.80 -1.03
C GLU A 88 -38.22 6.88 -1.91
N THR A 89 -38.72 8.09 -1.86
CA THR A 89 -38.25 9.19 -2.68
C THR A 89 -37.39 10.17 -1.88
N PHE A 90 -36.54 10.91 -2.56
CA PHE A 90 -35.76 11.98 -1.93
C PHE A 90 -36.66 13.11 -1.37
N ASP A 91 -37.82 13.36 -1.99
CA ASP A 91 -38.73 14.38 -1.50
C ASP A 91 -39.39 13.96 -0.18
N GLU A 92 -39.72 12.68 0.00
CA GLU A 92 -40.22 12.15 1.28
C GLU A 92 -39.16 12.29 2.37
N ILE A 93 -37.87 11.97 2.06
CA ILE A 93 -36.77 12.16 3.00
C ILE A 93 -36.61 13.64 3.37
N LYS A 94 -36.64 14.56 2.41
CA LYS A 94 -36.59 16.00 2.67
C LYS A 94 -37.74 16.49 3.53
N ALA A 95 -38.93 15.97 3.31
CA ALA A 95 -40.12 16.33 4.08
C ALA A 95 -40.04 15.89 5.56
N LEU A 96 -39.28 14.84 5.87
CA LEU A 96 -39.04 14.40 7.26
C LEU A 96 -38.26 15.39 8.08
N PHE A 97 -37.35 16.17 7.46
CA PHE A 97 -36.42 17.06 8.15
C PHE A 97 -36.49 18.47 7.58
N PRO A 98 -37.03 19.45 8.33
CA PRO A 98 -37.20 20.81 7.82
C PRO A 98 -35.83 21.52 7.62
N GLY A 99 -35.79 22.37 6.57
CA GLY A 99 -34.64 23.21 6.29
C GLY A 99 -33.45 22.47 5.66
N SER A 100 -32.23 22.94 5.89
CA SER A 100 -31.02 22.42 5.27
C SER A 100 -30.69 20.98 5.64
N LEU A 101 -31.18 20.48 6.78
CA LEU A 101 -30.92 19.12 7.22
C LEU A 101 -31.50 18.09 6.25
N GLY A 102 -32.74 18.29 5.78
CA GLY A 102 -33.37 17.40 4.81
C GLY A 102 -32.66 17.38 3.46
N GLU A 103 -32.18 18.53 2.99
CA GLU A 103 -31.39 18.63 1.76
C GLU A 103 -30.05 17.91 1.89
N GLU A 104 -29.34 18.09 3.01
CA GLU A 104 -28.06 17.44 3.26
C GLU A 104 -28.21 15.91 3.36
N VAL A 105 -29.21 15.44 4.09
CA VAL A 105 -29.48 13.99 4.23
C VAL A 105 -29.84 13.38 2.85
N ALA A 106 -30.71 14.02 2.10
CA ALA A 106 -31.10 13.54 0.76
C ALA A 106 -29.90 13.53 -0.21
N HIS A 107 -29.04 14.55 -0.15
CA HIS A 107 -27.80 14.61 -0.92
C HIS A 107 -26.87 13.42 -0.61
N ILE A 108 -26.65 13.12 0.66
CA ILE A 108 -25.80 12.00 1.07
C ILE A 108 -26.40 10.67 0.58
N ILE A 109 -27.71 10.46 0.78
CA ILE A 109 -28.39 9.22 0.35
C ILE A 109 -28.38 9.09 -1.18
N ASP A 110 -28.55 10.18 -1.94
CA ASP A 110 -28.41 10.12 -3.40
C ASP A 110 -27.01 9.65 -3.80
N GLY A 111 -25.95 10.16 -3.17
CA GLY A 111 -24.57 9.69 -3.38
C GLY A 111 -24.40 8.19 -3.13
N LEU A 112 -25.13 7.61 -2.19
CA LEU A 112 -25.07 6.20 -1.79
C LEU A 112 -25.87 5.26 -2.70
N THR A 113 -26.94 5.77 -3.31
CA THR A 113 -27.90 5.00 -4.12
C THR A 113 -27.25 4.49 -5.41
N LYS A 114 -27.41 3.19 -5.69
CA LYS A 114 -26.84 2.55 -6.88
C LYS A 114 -27.45 3.10 -8.17
N MET A 115 -26.65 3.12 -9.22
CA MET A 115 -27.12 3.48 -10.56
C MET A 115 -28.03 2.38 -11.11
N SER A 116 -29.22 2.76 -11.56
CA SER A 116 -30.23 1.81 -12.11
C SER A 116 -29.80 1.23 -13.45
N ASN A 117 -29.08 2.00 -14.29
CA ASN A 117 -28.65 1.59 -15.62
C ASN A 117 -27.12 1.77 -15.76
N PRO A 118 -26.33 0.71 -15.55
CA PRO A 118 -24.88 0.79 -15.81
C PRO A 118 -24.63 1.04 -17.30
N ARG A 119 -23.56 1.75 -17.63
CA ARG A 119 -23.09 1.93 -19.01
C ARG A 119 -22.70 0.58 -19.60
N ASP A 120 -22.79 0.46 -20.92
CA ASP A 120 -22.37 -0.76 -21.61
C ASP A 120 -20.94 -1.17 -21.19
N GLY A 121 -20.80 -2.41 -20.75
CA GLY A 121 -19.52 -2.99 -20.30
C GLY A 121 -19.13 -2.69 -18.85
N SER A 122 -19.91 -1.89 -18.09
CA SER A 122 -19.66 -1.63 -16.67
C SER A 122 -20.56 -2.47 -15.76
N THR A 123 -20.07 -2.76 -14.53
CA THR A 123 -20.93 -3.33 -13.48
C THR A 123 -21.63 -2.24 -12.69
N ARG A 124 -22.74 -2.60 -12.00
CA ARG A 124 -23.44 -1.66 -11.10
C ARG A 124 -22.51 -1.10 -10.01
N GLU A 125 -21.64 -1.95 -9.49
CA GLU A 125 -20.65 -1.58 -8.46
C GLU A 125 -19.67 -0.52 -8.99
N MET A 126 -19.17 -0.69 -10.22
CA MET A 126 -18.24 0.28 -10.84
C MET A 126 -18.92 1.63 -11.05
N GLU A 127 -20.14 1.66 -11.55
CA GLU A 127 -20.89 2.92 -11.71
C GLU A 127 -21.24 3.55 -10.36
N THR A 128 -21.53 2.75 -9.33
CA THR A 128 -21.76 3.24 -7.97
C THR A 128 -20.50 3.91 -7.41
N LEU A 129 -19.34 3.27 -7.53
CA LEU A 129 -18.07 3.85 -7.10
C LEU A 129 -17.74 5.14 -7.86
N ARG A 130 -18.05 5.18 -9.16
CA ARG A 130 -17.91 6.38 -9.97
C ARG A 130 -18.81 7.50 -9.48
N LYS A 131 -20.08 7.22 -9.22
CA LYS A 131 -21.04 8.18 -8.67
C LYS A 131 -20.55 8.73 -7.34
N ILE A 132 -20.12 7.85 -6.42
CA ILE A 132 -19.57 8.23 -5.11
C ILE A 132 -18.38 9.20 -5.28
N ALA A 133 -17.45 8.89 -6.16
CA ALA A 133 -16.28 9.74 -6.41
C ALA A 133 -16.66 11.12 -7.00
N MET A 134 -17.70 11.16 -7.83
CA MET A 134 -18.21 12.43 -8.40
C MET A 134 -18.88 13.34 -7.37
N PHE A 135 -19.47 12.77 -6.32
CA PHE A 135 -20.09 13.55 -5.24
C PHE A 135 -19.06 14.33 -4.42
N ARG A 136 -17.83 13.84 -4.32
CA ARG A 136 -16.72 14.48 -3.60
C ARG A 136 -17.06 14.84 -2.14
N ASP A 137 -18.04 14.16 -1.56
CA ASP A 137 -18.54 14.41 -0.20
C ASP A 137 -18.00 13.33 0.75
N PRO A 138 -17.21 13.69 1.77
CA PRO A 138 -16.72 12.74 2.78
C PRO A 138 -17.82 11.95 3.49
N ALA A 139 -19.03 12.53 3.65
CA ALA A 139 -20.17 11.84 4.24
C ALA A 139 -20.55 10.60 3.45
N VAL A 140 -20.63 10.73 2.12
CA VAL A 140 -20.95 9.62 1.21
C VAL A 140 -19.91 8.51 1.33
N PHE A 141 -18.62 8.86 1.37
CA PHE A 141 -17.55 7.87 1.51
C PHE A 141 -17.59 7.14 2.85
N VAL A 142 -17.79 7.88 3.94
CA VAL A 142 -17.79 7.32 5.31
C VAL A 142 -18.99 6.40 5.51
N VAL A 143 -20.19 6.81 5.13
CA VAL A 143 -21.39 5.97 5.24
C VAL A 143 -21.25 4.73 4.36
N LYS A 144 -20.71 4.87 3.13
CA LYS A 144 -20.50 3.71 2.24
C LYS A 144 -19.48 2.73 2.78
N LEU A 145 -18.40 3.21 3.34
CA LEU A 145 -17.40 2.34 4.00
C LEU A 145 -18.01 1.60 5.20
N ALA A 146 -18.86 2.27 6.00
CA ALA A 146 -19.56 1.66 7.13
C ALA A 146 -20.54 0.57 6.67
N ASP A 147 -21.36 0.82 5.64
CA ASP A 147 -22.21 -0.18 5.00
C ASP A 147 -21.40 -1.41 4.56
N LYS A 148 -20.32 -1.20 3.80
CA LYS A 148 -19.50 -2.29 3.28
C LYS A 148 -18.78 -3.05 4.40
N SER A 149 -18.38 -2.37 5.46
CA SER A 149 -17.79 -3.01 6.63
C SER A 149 -18.77 -3.98 7.31
N HIS A 150 -20.01 -3.54 7.53
CA HIS A 150 -21.04 -4.42 8.09
C HIS A 150 -21.34 -5.60 7.15
N ASN A 151 -21.37 -5.37 5.85
CA ASN A 151 -21.56 -6.43 4.86
C ASN A 151 -20.39 -7.45 4.87
N MET A 152 -19.16 -7.03 5.17
CA MET A 152 -18.04 -7.96 5.35
C MET A 152 -18.17 -8.78 6.64
N MET A 153 -18.64 -8.19 7.75
CA MET A 153 -18.88 -8.94 9.01
C MET A 153 -19.90 -10.06 8.84
N THR A 154 -20.89 -9.87 7.97
CA THR A 154 -21.97 -10.83 7.72
C THR A 154 -21.79 -11.64 6.43
N LEU A 155 -20.60 -11.60 5.82
CA LEU A 155 -20.32 -12.21 4.52
C LEU A 155 -20.46 -13.75 4.54
N HIS A 156 -20.26 -14.36 5.69
CA HIS A 156 -20.39 -15.80 5.89
C HIS A 156 -21.80 -16.37 5.63
N TYR A 157 -22.85 -15.52 5.64
CA TYR A 157 -24.22 -15.91 5.26
C TYR A 157 -24.44 -15.97 3.74
N GLN A 158 -23.51 -15.47 2.93
CA GLN A 158 -23.64 -15.47 1.47
C GLN A 158 -23.17 -16.80 0.86
N SER A 159 -23.61 -17.08 -0.38
CA SER A 159 -23.07 -18.22 -1.15
C SER A 159 -21.59 -18.03 -1.50
N PRO A 160 -20.81 -19.11 -1.67
CA PRO A 160 -19.36 -19.02 -1.91
C PRO A 160 -18.96 -18.10 -3.08
N GLY A 161 -19.71 -18.13 -4.20
CA GLY A 161 -19.46 -17.26 -5.34
C GLY A 161 -19.67 -15.77 -5.02
N LYS A 162 -20.73 -15.45 -4.25
CA LYS A 162 -20.97 -14.09 -3.77
C LYS A 162 -19.97 -13.65 -2.71
N GLN A 163 -19.54 -14.57 -1.84
CA GLN A 163 -18.48 -14.29 -0.88
C GLN A 163 -17.21 -13.85 -1.59
N TRP A 164 -16.74 -14.62 -2.56
CA TRP A 164 -15.55 -14.31 -3.35
C TRP A 164 -15.68 -12.97 -4.08
N GLN A 165 -16.80 -12.73 -4.75
CA GLN A 165 -17.04 -11.50 -5.50
C GLN A 165 -16.99 -10.27 -4.59
N LYS A 166 -17.76 -10.28 -3.48
CA LYS A 166 -17.85 -9.15 -2.54
C LYS A 166 -16.54 -8.92 -1.78
N ALA A 167 -15.83 -9.99 -1.42
CA ALA A 167 -14.52 -9.88 -0.78
C ALA A 167 -13.46 -9.28 -1.72
N THR A 168 -13.44 -9.72 -2.97
CA THR A 168 -12.54 -9.18 -3.99
C THR A 168 -12.83 -7.68 -4.25
N GLU A 169 -14.10 -7.31 -4.33
CA GLU A 169 -14.52 -5.90 -4.43
C GLU A 169 -14.08 -5.09 -3.21
N ALA A 170 -14.27 -5.63 -1.99
CA ALA A 170 -13.87 -4.96 -0.75
C ALA A 170 -12.37 -4.62 -0.73
N ILE A 171 -11.52 -5.56 -1.12
CA ILE A 171 -10.06 -5.34 -1.20
C ILE A 171 -9.70 -4.34 -2.30
N ARG A 172 -10.23 -4.56 -3.51
CA ARG A 172 -9.78 -3.81 -4.70
C ARG A 172 -10.32 -2.39 -4.77
N ALA A 173 -11.50 -2.13 -4.20
CA ALA A 173 -12.15 -0.83 -4.26
C ALA A 173 -12.22 -0.16 -2.88
N TYR A 174 -12.93 -0.76 -1.92
CA TYR A 174 -13.20 -0.10 -0.63
C TYR A 174 -11.98 0.01 0.28
N GLY A 175 -11.09 -0.99 0.28
CA GLY A 175 -9.79 -0.88 0.95
C GLY A 175 -8.93 0.25 0.35
N LYS A 176 -8.93 0.39 -0.97
CA LYS A 176 -8.21 1.50 -1.64
C LYS A 176 -8.84 2.85 -1.32
N LEU A 177 -10.17 2.93 -1.32
CA LEU A 177 -10.89 4.16 -0.95
C LEU A 177 -10.57 4.58 0.50
N ALA A 178 -10.61 3.64 1.45
CA ALA A 178 -10.21 3.91 2.83
C ALA A 178 -8.73 4.38 2.93
N GLY A 179 -7.85 3.86 2.10
CA GLY A 179 -6.45 4.29 2.00
C GLY A 179 -6.29 5.72 1.49
N ILE A 180 -7.10 6.16 0.51
CA ILE A 180 -7.09 7.54 -0.02
C ILE A 180 -7.61 8.53 1.03
N LEU A 181 -8.60 8.11 1.82
CA LEU A 181 -9.11 8.89 2.95
C LEU A 181 -8.14 8.88 4.16
N ASN A 182 -6.98 8.25 4.04
CA ASN A 182 -5.99 7.98 5.10
C ASN A 182 -6.56 7.25 6.33
N CYS A 183 -7.69 6.58 6.20
CA CYS A 183 -8.27 5.74 7.24
C CYS A 183 -7.58 4.37 7.26
N TYR A 184 -6.26 4.34 7.54
CA TYR A 184 -5.45 3.11 7.40
C TYR A 184 -5.89 1.99 8.34
N ARG A 185 -6.39 2.31 9.53
CA ARG A 185 -6.94 1.32 10.47
C ARG A 185 -8.21 0.69 9.91
N TRP A 186 -9.09 1.49 9.33
CA TRP A 186 -10.32 1.03 8.68
C TRP A 186 -10.02 0.22 7.42
N ARG A 187 -9.06 0.69 6.60
CA ARG A 187 -8.56 -0.04 5.44
C ARG A 187 -8.11 -1.44 5.81
N ARG A 188 -7.21 -1.55 6.80
CA ARG A 188 -6.72 -2.83 7.31
C ARG A 188 -7.85 -3.75 7.72
N TRP A 189 -8.83 -3.23 8.44
CA TRP A 189 -9.97 -4.01 8.89
C TRP A 189 -10.79 -4.59 7.74
N ILE A 190 -11.16 -3.76 6.74
CA ILE A 190 -11.90 -4.20 5.55
C ILE A 190 -11.10 -5.28 4.79
N GLU A 191 -9.81 -5.03 4.56
CA GLU A 191 -8.93 -5.93 3.81
C GLU A 191 -8.75 -7.28 4.53
N ASP A 192 -8.52 -7.28 5.84
CA ASP A 192 -8.31 -8.50 6.62
C ASP A 192 -9.59 -9.33 6.79
N MET A 193 -10.78 -8.68 6.86
CA MET A 193 -12.06 -9.40 6.85
C MET A 193 -12.38 -10.05 5.50
N ALA A 194 -12.01 -9.40 4.41
CA ALA A 194 -12.27 -9.89 3.06
C ALA A 194 -11.29 -11.00 2.64
N PHE A 195 -10.05 -10.96 3.10
CA PHE A 195 -8.98 -11.84 2.66
C PHE A 195 -9.29 -13.34 2.76
N PRO A 196 -9.90 -13.87 3.85
CA PRO A 196 -10.28 -15.28 3.95
C PRO A 196 -11.22 -15.78 2.84
N TYR A 197 -12.03 -14.88 2.29
CA TYR A 197 -13.00 -15.20 1.24
C TYR A 197 -12.46 -14.92 -0.17
N ALA A 198 -11.58 -13.92 -0.32
CA ALA A 198 -10.97 -13.58 -1.61
C ALA A 198 -9.89 -14.60 -2.03
N GLU A 199 -9.01 -14.97 -1.11
CA GLU A 199 -7.89 -15.88 -1.34
C GLU A 199 -7.67 -16.82 -0.13
N PRO A 200 -8.53 -17.82 0.11
CA PRO A 200 -8.49 -18.64 1.32
C PRO A 200 -7.16 -19.36 1.57
N ALA A 201 -6.54 -19.90 0.52
CA ALA A 201 -5.26 -20.61 0.63
C ALA A 201 -4.12 -19.68 1.02
N SER A 202 -4.04 -18.50 0.38
CA SER A 202 -3.07 -17.44 0.69
C SER A 202 -3.27 -16.92 2.11
N PHE A 203 -4.52 -16.69 2.52
CA PHE A 203 -4.85 -16.24 3.87
C PHE A 203 -4.34 -17.21 4.94
N ASN A 204 -4.65 -18.52 4.81
CA ASN A 204 -4.21 -19.52 5.78
C ASN A 204 -2.68 -19.58 5.88
N LYS A 205 -1.98 -19.52 4.75
CA LYS A 205 -0.51 -19.48 4.70
C LYS A 205 0.03 -18.25 5.43
N VAL A 206 -0.47 -17.06 5.10
CA VAL A 206 -0.04 -15.79 5.68
C VAL A 206 -0.34 -15.75 7.19
N LYS A 207 -1.56 -16.15 7.57
CA LYS A 207 -1.99 -16.19 8.96
C LYS A 207 -1.05 -17.08 9.79
N ASN A 208 -0.78 -18.30 9.34
CA ASN A 208 0.09 -19.22 10.07
C ASN A 208 1.52 -18.68 10.21
N LYS A 209 2.05 -18.03 9.16
CA LYS A 209 3.40 -17.46 9.19
C LYS A 209 3.48 -16.25 10.12
N ILE A 210 2.53 -15.34 10.05
CA ILE A 210 2.53 -14.14 10.91
C ILE A 210 2.26 -14.52 12.36
N ASP A 211 1.26 -15.37 12.63
CA ASP A 211 0.90 -15.75 14.01
C ASP A 211 2.02 -16.54 14.74
N SER A 212 2.91 -17.18 13.98
CA SER A 212 4.10 -17.86 14.52
C SER A 212 5.38 -17.02 14.47
N ASP A 213 5.29 -15.75 14.08
CA ASP A 213 6.48 -14.90 13.94
C ASP A 213 7.10 -14.60 15.32
N PRO A 214 8.41 -14.81 15.51
CA PRO A 214 9.09 -14.59 16.79
C PRO A 214 9.00 -13.14 17.28
N ARG A 215 8.79 -12.16 16.39
CA ARG A 215 8.60 -10.75 16.74
C ARG A 215 7.28 -10.49 17.47
N LEU A 216 6.31 -11.43 17.40
CA LEU A 216 5.05 -11.38 18.17
C LEU A 216 5.17 -11.97 19.59
N ASN A 217 6.37 -12.38 20.00
CA ASN A 217 6.59 -12.83 21.38
C ASN A 217 6.40 -11.66 22.35
N ILE A 218 5.58 -11.87 23.38
CA ILE A 218 5.23 -10.82 24.35
C ILE A 218 6.45 -10.24 25.08
N ASN A 219 7.44 -11.08 25.40
CA ASN A 219 8.65 -10.62 26.08
C ASN A 219 9.53 -9.78 25.13
N PHE A 220 9.56 -10.13 23.84
CA PHE A 220 10.22 -9.34 22.81
C PHE A 220 9.58 -7.95 22.70
N ILE A 221 8.25 -7.90 22.60
CA ILE A 221 7.51 -6.63 22.49
C ILE A 221 7.72 -5.77 23.73
N ARG A 222 7.57 -6.34 24.94
CA ARG A 222 7.81 -5.63 26.21
C ARG A 222 9.23 -5.07 26.29
N TYR A 223 10.21 -5.86 25.90
CA TYR A 223 11.61 -5.44 25.92
C TYR A 223 11.80 -4.15 25.12
N TYR A 224 11.35 -4.14 23.85
CA TYR A 224 11.52 -2.97 23.00
C TYR A 224 10.63 -1.79 23.37
N LEU A 225 9.42 -2.03 23.88
CA LEU A 225 8.59 -0.95 24.45
C LEU A 225 9.31 -0.24 25.61
N ASN A 226 9.95 -0.99 26.50
CA ASN A 226 10.70 -0.42 27.62
C ASN A 226 11.97 0.30 27.15
N GLU A 227 12.76 -0.31 26.26
CA GLU A 227 13.98 0.31 25.73
C GLU A 227 13.69 1.63 25.01
N LEU A 228 12.69 1.64 24.13
CA LEU A 228 12.28 2.86 23.44
C LEU A 228 11.69 3.90 24.41
N GLY A 229 11.01 3.45 25.49
CA GLY A 229 10.58 4.31 26.58
C GLY A 229 11.73 5.02 27.27
N HIS A 230 12.79 4.28 27.61
CA HIS A 230 13.99 4.85 28.20
C HIS A 230 14.68 5.86 27.24
N LEU A 231 14.61 5.65 25.92
CA LEU A 231 15.13 6.64 24.97
C LEU A 231 14.33 7.95 24.99
N MET A 232 12.99 7.89 25.13
CA MET A 232 12.15 9.09 25.29
C MET A 232 12.46 9.81 26.60
N GLU A 233 12.53 9.08 27.71
CA GLU A 233 12.85 9.64 29.04
C GLU A 233 14.24 10.30 29.04
N ALA A 234 15.27 9.63 28.45
CA ALA A 234 16.62 10.16 28.38
C ALA A 234 16.74 11.42 27.50
N GLU A 235 15.83 11.64 26.55
CA GLU A 235 15.76 12.86 25.74
C GLU A 235 14.85 13.92 26.36
N GLY A 236 14.16 13.61 27.48
CA GLY A 236 13.19 14.50 28.10
C GLY A 236 11.96 14.76 27.24
N VAL A 237 11.58 13.80 26.40
CA VAL A 237 10.42 13.90 25.52
C VAL A 237 9.22 13.23 26.16
N GLU A 238 8.14 14.00 26.37
CA GLU A 238 6.88 13.47 26.84
C GLU A 238 6.08 12.82 25.70
N GLY A 239 5.45 11.69 25.99
CA GLY A 239 4.63 11.00 25.00
C GLY A 239 4.31 9.57 25.40
N SER A 240 3.96 8.76 24.41
CA SER A 240 3.62 7.35 24.60
C SER A 240 4.30 6.48 23.55
N ILE A 241 4.44 5.19 23.88
CA ILE A 241 4.91 4.20 22.93
C ILE A 241 3.81 3.18 22.74
N ARG A 242 3.57 2.88 21.49
CA ARG A 242 2.64 1.83 21.06
C ARG A 242 3.37 0.87 20.14
N PHE A 243 2.82 -0.32 19.97
CA PHE A 243 3.24 -1.18 18.88
C PHE A 243 2.02 -1.54 18.05
N THR A 244 2.27 -1.86 16.79
CA THR A 244 1.24 -2.30 15.85
C THR A 244 1.74 -3.54 15.12
N VAL A 245 0.81 -4.43 14.81
CA VAL A 245 1.07 -5.60 13.95
C VAL A 245 0.42 -5.33 12.62
N ASN A 246 1.11 -5.57 11.52
CA ASN A 246 0.58 -5.34 10.17
C ASN A 246 -0.62 -6.28 9.88
N GLY A 247 -1.53 -5.84 9.01
CA GLY A 247 -2.64 -6.66 8.54
C GLY A 247 -2.16 -7.87 7.70
N TYR A 248 -2.94 -8.94 7.72
CA TYR A 248 -2.63 -10.13 6.93
C TYR A 248 -2.61 -9.82 5.43
N TRP A 249 -3.62 -9.08 4.96
CA TRP A 249 -3.68 -8.67 3.56
C TRP A 249 -2.54 -7.74 3.18
N GLN A 250 -2.23 -6.75 4.02
CA GLN A 250 -1.17 -5.78 3.75
C GLN A 250 0.20 -6.45 3.65
N ALA A 251 0.48 -7.42 4.55
CA ALA A 251 1.71 -8.22 4.48
C ALA A 251 1.77 -9.05 3.19
N TRP A 252 0.65 -9.66 2.79
CA TRP A 252 0.54 -10.44 1.56
C TRP A 252 0.71 -9.60 0.30
N ASP A 253 0.02 -8.47 0.20
CA ASP A 253 0.13 -7.52 -0.92
C ASP A 253 1.56 -6.99 -1.07
N LYS A 254 2.24 -6.69 0.06
CA LYS A 254 3.64 -6.28 0.06
C LYS A 254 4.55 -7.40 -0.45
N LEU A 255 4.37 -8.62 0.04
CA LEU A 255 5.14 -9.79 -0.39
C LEU A 255 4.93 -10.09 -1.87
N GLN A 256 3.69 -10.02 -2.37
CA GLN A 256 3.39 -10.18 -3.80
C GLN A 256 4.10 -9.12 -4.66
N ARG A 257 4.10 -7.86 -4.23
CA ARG A 257 4.80 -6.79 -4.96
C ARG A 257 6.31 -7.02 -4.99
N MET A 258 6.90 -7.44 -3.87
CA MET A 258 8.32 -7.77 -3.80
C MET A 258 8.68 -8.97 -4.66
N ALA A 259 7.85 -10.02 -4.68
CA ALA A 259 8.06 -11.21 -5.51
C ALA A 259 7.97 -10.88 -7.01
N ARG A 260 7.03 -10.04 -7.42
CA ARG A 260 6.92 -9.57 -8.82
C ARG A 260 8.16 -8.80 -9.29
N SER A 261 8.84 -8.10 -8.38
CA SER A 261 10.10 -7.40 -8.67
C SER A 261 11.35 -8.28 -8.52
N HIS A 262 11.18 -9.60 -8.40
CA HIS A 262 12.26 -10.60 -8.20
C HIS A 262 13.15 -10.33 -6.98
N ARG A 263 12.67 -9.58 -5.99
CA ARG A 263 13.41 -9.26 -4.76
C ARG A 263 13.29 -10.35 -3.69
N THR A 264 12.27 -11.20 -3.78
CA THR A 264 12.01 -12.29 -2.83
C THR A 264 11.07 -13.33 -3.43
N SER A 265 10.87 -14.46 -2.73
CA SER A 265 9.84 -15.43 -3.07
C SER A 265 8.56 -15.20 -2.26
N LEU A 266 7.43 -15.76 -2.72
CA LEU A 266 6.14 -15.72 -1.99
C LEU A 266 6.16 -16.53 -0.68
N ASP A 267 7.25 -17.23 -0.38
CA ASP A 267 7.45 -18.00 0.85
C ASP A 267 8.34 -17.30 1.86
N ASP A 268 9.05 -16.27 1.45
CA ASP A 268 10.01 -15.55 2.28
C ASP A 268 9.38 -14.35 3.00
N PHE A 269 8.73 -14.64 4.13
CA PHE A 269 8.13 -13.62 5.00
C PHE A 269 9.17 -12.81 5.79
N SER A 270 10.44 -13.22 5.83
CA SER A 270 11.49 -12.45 6.46
C SER A 270 11.73 -11.11 5.74
N ALA A 271 11.42 -11.05 4.45
CA ALA A 271 11.48 -9.84 3.64
C ALA A 271 10.42 -8.78 4.04
N VAL A 272 9.35 -9.16 4.77
CA VAL A 272 8.33 -8.24 5.27
C VAL A 272 8.80 -7.65 6.61
N ASN A 273 9.43 -6.49 6.56
CA ASN A 273 10.11 -5.90 7.73
C ASN A 273 9.17 -5.26 8.74
N ASP A 274 7.98 -4.84 8.30
CA ASP A 274 6.98 -4.12 9.07
C ASP A 274 5.86 -5.01 9.63
N ILE A 275 6.12 -6.30 9.82
CA ILE A 275 5.18 -7.19 10.53
C ILE A 275 4.89 -6.62 11.93
N VAL A 276 5.94 -6.13 12.61
CA VAL A 276 5.82 -5.40 13.87
C VAL A 276 6.44 -4.02 13.70
N SER A 277 5.69 -2.99 14.05
CA SER A 277 6.13 -1.60 14.09
C SER A 277 5.94 -1.03 15.49
N PHE A 278 6.99 -0.41 16.03
CA PHE A 278 6.94 0.36 17.26
C PHE A 278 6.73 1.83 16.94
N ARG A 279 5.76 2.47 17.60
CA ARG A 279 5.39 3.85 17.37
C ARG A 279 5.69 4.69 18.60
N MET A 280 6.67 5.59 18.46
CA MET A 280 7.02 6.58 19.48
C MET A 280 6.22 7.86 19.20
N LEU A 281 5.28 8.18 20.06
CA LEU A 281 4.32 9.28 19.88
C LEU A 281 4.67 10.43 20.79
N VAL A 282 5.06 11.54 20.20
CA VAL A 282 5.46 12.76 20.90
C VAL A 282 4.22 13.60 21.22
N ARG A 283 4.09 14.04 22.49
CA ARG A 283 3.02 14.93 22.92
C ARG A 283 3.26 16.37 22.44
N ASN A 284 2.20 17.19 22.43
CA ASN A 284 2.23 18.62 22.14
C ASN A 284 2.71 19.00 20.72
N ASP A 285 2.59 18.11 19.76
CA ASP A 285 2.89 18.34 18.33
C ASP A 285 4.31 18.91 18.06
N ASP A 286 5.29 18.53 18.89
CA ASP A 286 6.69 18.93 18.76
C ASP A 286 7.42 18.09 17.70
N GLU A 287 7.38 18.53 16.44
CA GLU A 287 8.11 17.89 15.34
C GLU A 287 9.63 17.86 15.59
N THR A 288 10.19 18.87 16.23
CA THR A 288 11.62 18.94 16.54
C THR A 288 12.02 17.81 17.49
N ALA A 289 11.15 17.47 18.46
CA ALA A 289 11.37 16.33 19.33
C ALA A 289 11.39 14.99 18.57
N CYS A 290 10.59 14.86 17.50
CA CYS A 290 10.65 13.67 16.66
C CYS A 290 12.06 13.46 16.06
N TYR A 291 12.68 14.52 15.54
CA TYR A 291 14.05 14.44 14.99
C TYR A 291 15.12 14.22 16.08
N ARG A 292 14.93 14.76 17.29
CA ARG A 292 15.83 14.45 18.41
C ARG A 292 15.76 12.97 18.79
N LEU A 293 14.54 12.41 18.89
CA LEU A 293 14.34 10.98 19.15
C LEU A 293 14.93 10.11 18.05
N LEU A 294 14.78 10.49 16.78
CA LEU A 294 15.41 9.78 15.65
C LEU A 294 16.91 9.62 15.87
N SER A 295 17.61 10.67 16.30
CA SER A 295 19.05 10.60 16.60
C SER A 295 19.36 9.58 17.69
N ARG A 296 18.52 9.46 18.73
CA ARG A 296 18.67 8.46 19.79
C ARG A 296 18.40 7.05 19.29
N VAL A 297 17.33 6.85 18.53
CA VAL A 297 16.97 5.56 17.92
C VAL A 297 18.08 5.08 16.99
N ASN A 298 18.61 5.96 16.14
CA ASN A 298 19.72 5.64 15.24
C ASN A 298 20.99 5.24 16.00
N ARG A 299 21.29 5.89 17.12
CA ARG A 299 22.44 5.53 17.96
C ARG A 299 22.21 4.19 18.65
N TYR A 300 21.01 3.94 19.17
CA TYR A 300 20.67 2.68 19.85
C TYR A 300 20.78 1.48 18.90
N PHE A 301 20.25 1.59 17.69
CA PHE A 301 20.28 0.54 16.69
C PHE A 301 21.49 0.63 15.73
N SER A 302 22.50 1.44 15.99
CA SER A 302 23.57 1.81 15.03
C SER A 302 24.21 0.65 14.27
N ARG A 303 24.31 -0.55 14.89
CA ARG A 303 24.86 -1.76 14.26
C ARG A 303 23.84 -2.57 13.46
N ASN A 304 22.59 -2.25 13.61
CA ASN A 304 21.46 -3.04 13.11
C ASN A 304 20.55 -2.24 12.16
N LEU A 305 20.83 -0.94 11.99
CA LEU A 305 20.04 -0.09 11.08
C LEU A 305 20.21 -0.51 9.64
N ASP A 306 19.09 -0.55 8.94
CA ASP A 306 19.06 -0.54 7.48
C ASP A 306 19.26 0.90 7.00
N GLN A 307 20.47 1.23 6.56
CA GLN A 307 20.81 2.59 6.12
C GLN A 307 20.07 3.00 4.84
N ASP A 308 19.63 2.04 4.04
CA ASP A 308 18.88 2.28 2.80
C ASP A 308 17.37 2.44 3.05
N ARG A 309 16.92 2.26 4.29
CA ARG A 309 15.50 2.32 4.70
C ARG A 309 15.26 3.30 5.83
N PHE A 310 15.64 4.52 5.57
CA PHE A 310 15.23 5.68 6.34
C PHE A 310 14.24 6.51 5.52
N ASP A 311 13.05 6.72 6.05
CA ASP A 311 12.02 7.52 5.40
C ASP A 311 11.61 8.70 6.30
N ASP A 312 11.76 9.92 5.77
CA ASP A 312 11.29 11.14 6.39
C ASP A 312 9.96 11.59 5.77
N TYR A 313 8.86 11.04 6.31
CA TYR A 313 7.51 11.42 5.92
C TYR A 313 6.98 12.66 6.66
N ILE A 314 7.75 13.26 7.56
CA ILE A 314 7.41 14.57 8.14
C ILE A 314 7.75 15.65 7.12
N ALA A 315 8.97 15.64 6.57
CA ALA A 315 9.41 16.58 5.55
C ALA A 315 8.75 16.33 4.18
N SER A 316 8.49 15.05 3.84
CA SER A 316 7.87 14.65 2.56
C SER A 316 6.72 13.66 2.81
N PRO A 317 5.52 14.13 3.22
CA PRO A 317 4.38 13.29 3.50
C PRO A 317 3.98 12.41 2.31
N GLN A 318 3.70 11.13 2.56
CA GLN A 318 3.17 10.23 1.53
C GLN A 318 1.67 10.01 1.73
N ASN A 319 0.86 10.46 0.79
CA ASN A 319 -0.60 10.34 0.87
C ASN A 319 -1.16 10.84 2.22
N GLY A 320 -0.58 11.93 2.78
CA GLY A 320 -0.93 12.46 4.09
C GLY A 320 -0.34 11.71 5.28
N TYR A 321 0.33 10.57 5.10
CA TYR A 321 1.05 9.89 6.16
C TYR A 321 2.30 10.66 6.57
N ARG A 322 2.47 10.89 7.88
CA ARG A 322 3.55 11.68 8.47
C ARG A 322 4.21 10.92 9.63
N ALA A 323 5.45 10.53 9.47
CA ALA A 323 6.30 9.95 10.52
C ALA A 323 7.76 9.94 10.06
N LEU A 324 8.70 9.80 10.98
CA LEU A 324 10.05 9.35 10.68
C LEU A 324 10.08 7.83 10.83
N GLN A 325 10.54 7.11 9.84
CA GLN A 325 10.60 5.64 9.88
C GLN A 325 12.01 5.14 9.72
N VAL A 326 12.41 4.22 10.57
CA VAL A 326 13.67 3.48 10.48
C VAL A 326 13.40 1.99 10.59
N THR A 327 14.19 1.20 9.87
CA THR A 327 14.17 -0.26 9.95
C THR A 327 15.45 -0.74 10.66
N ALA A 328 15.32 -1.65 11.62
CA ALA A 328 16.43 -2.27 12.31
C ALA A 328 16.38 -3.79 12.19
N TYR A 329 17.48 -4.42 11.78
CA TYR A 329 17.60 -5.88 11.72
C TYR A 329 18.08 -6.43 13.05
N LEU A 330 17.29 -7.30 13.67
CA LEU A 330 17.60 -7.87 14.97
C LEU A 330 18.12 -9.31 14.81
N PRO A 331 19.28 -9.64 15.38
CA PRO A 331 19.87 -10.96 15.25
C PRO A 331 18.91 -12.07 15.73
N GLY A 332 18.67 -13.07 14.89
CA GLY A 332 17.84 -14.23 15.20
C GLY A 332 16.31 -13.99 15.19
N THR A 333 15.87 -12.75 14.93
CA THR A 333 14.43 -12.42 15.02
C THR A 333 13.88 -11.82 13.72
N GLY A 334 14.70 -11.04 13.01
CA GLY A 334 14.29 -10.34 11.78
C GLY A 334 14.22 -8.83 11.95
N ALA A 335 13.65 -8.13 10.97
CA ALA A 335 13.58 -6.68 10.98
C ALA A 335 12.34 -6.18 11.75
N ILE A 336 12.52 -5.05 12.45
CA ILE A 336 11.44 -4.26 13.04
C ILE A 336 11.44 -2.86 12.42
N GLU A 337 10.29 -2.23 12.41
CA GLU A 337 10.13 -0.83 12.08
C GLU A 337 9.93 -0.01 13.36
N VAL A 338 10.61 1.13 13.45
CA VAL A 338 10.34 2.15 14.47
C VAL A 338 9.86 3.40 13.76
N ALA A 339 8.64 3.82 14.05
CA ALA A 339 8.04 5.04 13.55
C ALA A 339 7.95 6.08 14.66
N ILE A 340 8.37 7.31 14.38
CA ILE A 340 8.34 8.43 15.31
C ILE A 340 7.42 9.50 14.72
N ALA A 341 6.41 9.90 15.47
CA ALA A 341 5.43 10.88 15.04
C ALA A 341 4.92 11.68 16.24
N THR A 342 4.21 12.78 16.00
CA THR A 342 3.42 13.40 17.07
C THR A 342 2.10 12.67 17.26
N GLU A 343 1.41 12.91 18.40
CA GLU A 343 0.08 12.32 18.65
C GLU A 343 -0.94 12.78 17.61
N ASN A 344 -0.84 14.02 17.11
CA ASN A 344 -1.70 14.53 16.05
C ASN A 344 -1.43 13.84 14.72
N MET A 345 -0.16 13.68 14.32
CA MET A 345 0.22 12.93 13.12
C MET A 345 -0.29 11.49 13.17
N GLU A 346 -0.20 10.83 14.33
CA GLU A 346 -0.70 9.45 14.50
C GLU A 346 -2.23 9.39 14.39
N GLY A 347 -2.93 10.39 14.91
CA GLY A 347 -4.38 10.53 14.72
C GLY A 347 -4.75 10.63 13.23
N GLU A 348 -4.06 11.49 12.49
CA GLU A 348 -4.21 11.65 11.04
C GLU A 348 -3.81 10.37 10.29
N ASN A 349 -2.70 9.73 10.64
CA ASN A 349 -2.24 8.48 10.03
C ASN A 349 -3.22 7.32 10.24
N THR A 350 -3.95 7.31 11.35
CA THR A 350 -4.86 6.23 11.72
C THR A 350 -6.25 6.41 11.13
N TRP A 351 -6.81 7.62 11.27
CA TRP A 351 -8.20 7.93 10.98
C TRP A 351 -8.42 8.96 9.86
N GLY A 352 -7.34 9.58 9.35
CA GLY A 352 -7.37 10.46 8.18
C GLY A 352 -8.49 11.48 8.17
N VAL A 353 -9.40 11.38 7.20
CA VAL A 353 -10.54 12.30 7.06
C VAL A 353 -11.42 12.39 8.31
N ILE A 354 -11.59 11.28 9.03
CA ILE A 354 -12.36 11.25 10.29
C ILE A 354 -11.68 12.10 11.37
N TYR A 355 -10.36 11.97 11.48
CA TYR A 355 -9.57 12.79 12.41
C TYR A 355 -9.68 14.29 12.05
N ALA A 356 -9.51 14.62 10.77
CA ALA A 356 -9.59 15.98 10.28
C ALA A 356 -10.97 16.62 10.56
N ILE A 357 -12.07 15.89 10.32
CA ILE A 357 -13.44 16.35 10.60
C ILE A 357 -13.61 16.63 12.10
N ASN A 358 -13.18 15.71 12.96
CA ASN A 358 -13.36 15.84 14.43
C ASN A 358 -12.53 16.97 15.03
N HIS A 359 -11.47 17.41 14.34
CA HIS A 359 -10.59 18.50 14.75
C HIS A 359 -10.79 19.79 13.93
N ASN A 360 -11.86 19.88 13.12
CA ASN A 360 -12.17 21.01 12.23
C ASN A 360 -11.00 21.41 11.31
N GLN A 361 -10.25 20.45 10.82
CA GLN A 361 -9.16 20.65 9.87
C GLN A 361 -9.69 20.66 8.43
N ASP A 362 -8.85 21.14 7.49
CA ASP A 362 -9.16 21.08 6.05
C ASP A 362 -9.22 19.63 5.55
N ILE A 363 -10.35 19.29 4.94
CA ILE A 363 -10.64 17.95 4.40
C ILE A 363 -10.50 17.87 2.88
N SER A 364 -10.16 18.95 2.20
CA SER A 364 -10.05 19.00 0.73
C SER A 364 -9.05 17.97 0.19
N ARG A 365 -7.94 17.75 0.91
CA ARG A 365 -6.91 16.76 0.56
C ARG A 365 -7.38 15.30 0.57
N TYR A 366 -8.53 15.02 1.17
CA TYR A 366 -9.09 13.66 1.24
C TYR A 366 -10.14 13.39 0.15
N THR A 367 -10.27 14.27 -0.82
CA THR A 367 -11.21 14.07 -1.93
C THR A 367 -10.57 13.18 -2.99
N PRO A 368 -11.10 11.98 -3.26
CA PRO A 368 -10.52 11.10 -4.27
C PRO A 368 -10.87 11.56 -5.68
N VAL A 369 -9.90 11.48 -6.58
CA VAL A 369 -10.10 11.56 -8.04
C VAL A 369 -10.22 10.14 -8.57
N GLN A 370 -11.40 9.79 -9.05
CA GLN A 370 -11.62 8.51 -9.71
C GLN A 370 -11.29 8.61 -11.20
N ILE A 371 -10.42 7.73 -11.68
CA ILE A 371 -10.18 7.55 -13.10
C ILE A 371 -10.62 6.15 -13.56
N LEU A 372 -10.90 6.03 -14.85
CA LEU A 372 -11.31 4.80 -15.50
C LEU A 372 -10.22 4.35 -16.49
N THR A 373 -10.13 3.05 -16.73
CA THR A 373 -9.40 2.50 -17.88
C THR A 373 -10.38 2.19 -19.01
N PRO A 374 -9.92 2.08 -20.28
CA PRO A 374 -10.80 1.77 -21.42
C PRO A 374 -11.62 0.49 -21.25
N PHE A 375 -11.12 -0.47 -20.47
CA PHE A 375 -11.79 -1.74 -20.19
C PHE A 375 -12.65 -1.69 -18.89
N GLY A 376 -13.00 -0.50 -18.42
CA GLY A 376 -13.87 -0.29 -17.27
C GLY A 376 -13.20 -0.48 -15.90
N GLY A 377 -11.89 -0.67 -15.84
CA GLY A 377 -11.15 -0.70 -14.57
C GLY A 377 -11.18 0.67 -13.89
N THR A 378 -11.41 0.67 -12.58
CA THR A 378 -11.44 1.89 -11.77
C THR A 378 -10.16 2.05 -10.96
N ARG A 379 -9.64 3.26 -10.89
CA ARG A 379 -8.54 3.65 -9.97
C ARG A 379 -8.94 4.91 -9.23
N PHE A 380 -8.50 4.98 -7.97
CA PHE A 380 -8.66 6.16 -7.14
C PHE A 380 -7.29 6.82 -6.92
N LEU A 381 -7.25 8.12 -7.10
CA LEU A 381 -6.09 8.98 -6.92
C LEU A 381 -6.42 10.08 -5.92
N GLN A 382 -5.41 10.76 -5.43
CA GLN A 382 -5.60 11.97 -4.63
C GLN A 382 -5.95 13.17 -5.51
N GLU A 383 -6.57 14.18 -4.91
CA GLU A 383 -6.79 15.49 -5.53
C GLU A 383 -5.45 16.07 -6.05
N GLY A 384 -5.49 16.64 -7.24
CA GLY A 384 -4.29 17.21 -7.88
C GLY A 384 -3.35 16.19 -8.53
N SER A 385 -3.71 14.90 -8.57
CA SER A 385 -2.92 13.87 -9.27
C SER A 385 -2.82 14.16 -10.76
N THR A 386 -1.64 13.90 -11.31
CA THR A 386 -1.32 14.11 -12.73
C THR A 386 -1.58 12.86 -13.58
N VAL A 387 -1.47 13.00 -14.89
CA VAL A 387 -1.52 11.87 -15.84
C VAL A 387 -0.45 10.83 -15.50
N LEU A 388 0.74 11.26 -15.06
CA LEU A 388 1.81 10.36 -14.61
C LEU A 388 1.40 9.53 -13.40
N ASP A 389 0.67 10.13 -12.44
CA ASP A 389 0.09 9.42 -11.30
C ASP A 389 -0.96 8.39 -11.74
N GLY A 390 -1.76 8.76 -12.75
CA GLY A 390 -2.72 7.86 -13.39
C GLY A 390 -2.05 6.63 -14.01
N VAL A 391 -0.95 6.83 -14.75
CA VAL A 391 -0.15 5.73 -15.32
C VAL A 391 0.34 4.79 -14.23
N ALA A 392 0.95 5.34 -13.18
CA ALA A 392 1.46 4.56 -12.05
C ALA A 392 0.35 3.76 -11.33
N ALA A 393 -0.84 4.34 -11.18
CA ALA A 393 -1.99 3.70 -10.54
C ALA A 393 -2.64 2.61 -11.41
N ILE A 394 -2.60 2.74 -12.73
CA ILE A 394 -3.11 1.73 -13.67
C ILE A 394 -2.16 0.55 -13.70
N GLN A 395 -0.88 0.81 -13.92
CA GLN A 395 0.13 -0.25 -13.98
C GLN A 395 1.54 0.32 -13.78
N GLU A 396 2.12 0.11 -12.60
CA GLU A 396 3.45 0.62 -12.26
C GLU A 396 4.58 0.17 -13.20
N PHE A 397 4.40 -0.97 -13.91
CA PHE A 397 5.36 -1.49 -14.91
C PHE A 397 5.38 -0.72 -16.22
N TYR A 398 4.47 0.24 -16.44
CA TYR A 398 4.48 1.05 -17.65
C TYR A 398 5.35 2.30 -17.55
N LEU A 399 5.82 2.66 -16.36
CA LEU A 399 6.59 3.88 -16.16
C LEU A 399 7.89 3.94 -16.99
N ASP A 400 8.47 2.79 -17.35
CA ASP A 400 9.65 2.70 -18.24
C ASP A 400 9.32 2.44 -19.72
N LYS A 401 8.02 2.33 -20.07
CA LYS A 401 7.57 1.92 -21.41
C LYS A 401 6.47 2.81 -21.99
N ILE A 402 6.27 4.00 -21.42
CA ILE A 402 5.24 4.93 -21.90
C ILE A 402 5.60 5.40 -23.31
N HIS A 403 4.77 5.04 -24.30
CA HIS A 403 4.83 5.67 -25.61
C HIS A 403 4.04 6.96 -25.60
N LYS A 404 2.74 6.90 -25.27
CA LYS A 404 1.85 8.05 -25.06
C LYS A 404 0.69 7.69 -24.13
N VAL A 405 0.05 8.70 -23.60
CA VAL A 405 -1.14 8.55 -22.76
C VAL A 405 -2.30 9.31 -23.39
N ILE A 406 -3.42 8.62 -23.52
CA ILE A 406 -4.67 9.16 -24.04
C ILE A 406 -5.63 9.37 -22.86
N VAL A 407 -6.17 10.56 -22.72
CA VAL A 407 -7.21 10.87 -21.73
C VAL A 407 -8.46 11.35 -22.45
N ASN A 408 -9.57 10.65 -22.25
CA ASN A 408 -10.86 10.92 -22.92
C ASN A 408 -10.76 10.96 -24.47
N GLY A 409 -9.86 10.16 -25.05
CA GLY A 409 -9.64 10.08 -26.50
C GLY A 409 -8.61 11.07 -27.06
N GLU A 410 -8.02 11.94 -26.24
CA GLU A 410 -7.00 12.91 -26.66
C GLU A 410 -5.65 12.60 -25.99
N GLU A 411 -4.54 12.81 -26.73
CA GLU A 411 -3.21 12.70 -26.16
C GLU A 411 -2.95 13.83 -25.16
N ARG A 412 -2.49 13.48 -23.95
CA ARG A 412 -2.24 14.44 -22.86
C ARG A 412 -0.77 14.37 -22.40
N HIS A 413 -0.29 15.49 -21.88
CA HIS A 413 1.03 15.55 -21.26
C HIS A 413 1.02 14.83 -19.89
N LEU A 414 2.17 14.23 -19.52
CA LEU A 414 2.30 13.50 -18.26
C LEU A 414 2.05 14.37 -17.02
N TYR A 415 2.22 15.67 -17.13
CA TYR A 415 2.10 16.66 -16.06
C TYR A 415 0.70 17.29 -15.95
N ASP A 416 -0.19 17.01 -16.92
CA ASP A 416 -1.56 17.50 -16.87
C ASP A 416 -2.32 16.89 -15.69
N ASN A 417 -3.16 17.66 -15.01
CA ASN A 417 -4.00 17.16 -13.94
C ASN A 417 -5.13 16.29 -14.48
N LEU A 418 -5.44 15.25 -13.74
CA LEU A 418 -6.58 14.39 -13.98
C LEU A 418 -7.81 14.88 -13.23
N ASN A 419 -8.98 14.71 -13.85
CA ASN A 419 -10.28 15.04 -13.28
C ASN A 419 -11.08 13.77 -12.94
N PRO A 420 -12.03 13.84 -11.99
CA PRO A 420 -12.91 12.73 -11.71
C PRO A 420 -13.68 12.28 -12.96
N GLY A 421 -13.63 11.00 -13.24
CA GLY A 421 -14.29 10.38 -14.39
C GLY A 421 -13.47 10.32 -15.66
N ASP A 422 -12.23 10.85 -15.67
CA ASP A 422 -11.32 10.73 -16.83
C ASP A 422 -11.05 9.25 -17.16
N VAL A 423 -11.10 8.94 -18.46
CA VAL A 423 -10.74 7.64 -19.00
C VAL A 423 -9.29 7.71 -19.47
N VAL A 424 -8.41 6.98 -18.78
CA VAL A 424 -6.96 7.00 -19.03
C VAL A 424 -6.52 5.72 -19.70
N GLU A 425 -5.98 5.84 -20.89
CA GLU A 425 -5.39 4.74 -21.68
C GLU A 425 -3.88 4.96 -21.82
N VAL A 426 -3.11 3.96 -21.40
CA VAL A 426 -1.65 3.98 -21.51
C VAL A 426 -1.22 3.12 -22.69
N LEU A 427 -0.61 3.75 -23.68
CA LEU A 427 -0.04 3.06 -24.83
C LEU A 427 1.45 2.82 -24.59
N SER A 428 1.83 1.55 -24.53
CA SER A 428 3.23 1.11 -24.46
C SER A 428 3.73 0.78 -25.85
N GLY A 429 5.01 1.04 -26.14
CA GLY A 429 5.62 0.74 -27.44
C GLY A 429 6.85 1.58 -27.75
N GLU A 430 7.42 1.38 -28.91
CA GLU A 430 8.57 2.14 -29.41
C GLU A 430 8.12 3.25 -30.41
N PRO A 431 8.70 4.44 -30.37
CA PRO A 431 9.62 4.90 -29.33
C PRO A 431 8.91 5.15 -28.01
N HIS A 432 9.49 4.72 -26.89
CA HIS A 432 8.98 5.03 -25.56
C HIS A 432 9.69 6.24 -24.96
N LYS A 433 8.98 6.94 -24.06
CA LYS A 433 9.56 8.02 -23.26
C LYS A 433 10.54 7.40 -22.25
N THR A 434 11.80 7.83 -22.31
CA THR A 434 12.77 7.44 -21.27
C THR A 434 12.37 8.11 -19.97
N PRO A 435 12.29 7.36 -18.84
CA PRO A 435 12.03 7.96 -17.57
C PRO A 435 13.02 9.07 -17.24
N ASP A 436 12.49 10.25 -16.92
CA ASP A 436 13.25 11.47 -16.64
C ASP A 436 13.21 11.77 -15.13
N PRO A 437 14.35 12.06 -14.49
CA PRO A 437 14.37 12.52 -13.11
C PRO A 437 13.44 13.71 -12.83
N ASP A 438 13.21 14.60 -13.81
CA ASP A 438 12.29 15.72 -13.68
C ASP A 438 10.83 15.28 -13.42
N TRP A 439 10.43 14.08 -13.84
CA TRP A 439 9.11 13.54 -13.54
C TRP A 439 8.81 13.48 -12.03
N LEU A 440 9.87 13.40 -11.19
CA LEU A 440 9.73 13.42 -9.72
C LEU A 440 9.11 14.71 -9.21
N ASN A 441 9.25 15.81 -9.93
CA ASN A 441 8.72 17.13 -9.56
C ASN A 441 7.23 17.28 -9.94
N HIS A 442 6.68 16.35 -10.73
CA HIS A 442 5.35 16.43 -11.35
C HIS A 442 4.43 15.28 -10.97
N CYS A 443 4.72 14.57 -9.89
CA CYS A 443 3.91 13.46 -9.41
C CYS A 443 3.80 13.46 -7.89
N ASN A 444 2.79 12.74 -7.38
CA ASN A 444 2.62 12.57 -5.96
C ASN A 444 3.72 11.67 -5.35
N ALA A 445 3.85 11.70 -4.02
CA ALA A 445 4.91 10.98 -3.31
C ALA A 445 4.88 9.44 -3.55
N SER A 446 3.71 8.86 -3.78
CA SER A 446 3.57 7.43 -4.09
C SER A 446 4.18 7.09 -5.44
N THR A 447 3.84 7.86 -6.47
CA THR A 447 4.39 7.74 -7.83
C THR A 447 5.88 8.05 -7.83
N ALA A 448 6.33 9.08 -7.10
CA ALA A 448 7.74 9.44 -6.99
C ALA A 448 8.58 8.29 -6.44
N ARG A 449 8.07 7.53 -5.45
CA ARG A 449 8.77 6.35 -4.93
C ARG A 449 8.91 5.24 -5.97
N LEU A 450 7.84 4.96 -6.73
CA LEU A 450 7.88 3.98 -7.81
C LEU A 450 8.85 4.43 -8.90
N LEU A 451 8.81 5.70 -9.26
CA LEU A 451 9.67 6.29 -10.29
C LEU A 451 11.15 6.25 -9.91
N ARG A 452 11.52 6.50 -8.64
CA ARG A 452 12.91 6.34 -8.15
C ARG A 452 13.42 4.92 -8.37
N ASN A 453 12.60 3.90 -8.11
CA ASN A 453 12.96 2.51 -8.38
C ASN A 453 13.17 2.26 -9.89
N VAL A 454 12.30 2.79 -10.73
CA VAL A 454 12.41 2.68 -12.19
C VAL A 454 13.69 3.37 -12.70
N LEU A 455 13.96 4.59 -12.23
CA LEU A 455 15.17 5.35 -12.58
C LEU A 455 16.44 4.60 -12.14
N ALA A 456 16.46 4.03 -10.95
CA ALA A 456 17.59 3.22 -10.48
C ALA A 456 17.80 2.00 -11.38
N MET A 457 16.74 1.30 -11.78
CA MET A 457 16.83 0.16 -12.70
C MET A 457 17.30 0.58 -14.11
N VAL A 458 16.85 1.73 -14.62
CA VAL A 458 17.30 2.27 -15.92
C VAL A 458 18.78 2.62 -15.86
N ASN A 459 19.22 3.26 -14.78
CA ASN A 459 20.63 3.60 -14.56
C ASN A 459 21.49 2.33 -14.44
N LEU A 460 21.03 1.31 -13.74
CA LEU A 460 21.72 0.02 -13.62
C LEU A 460 21.86 -0.68 -14.97
N LYS A 461 20.79 -0.72 -15.78
CA LYS A 461 20.82 -1.27 -17.15
C LYS A 461 21.79 -0.50 -18.05
N ALA A 462 21.80 0.83 -17.97
CA ALA A 462 22.72 1.67 -18.72
C ALA A 462 24.19 1.44 -18.26
N ALA A 463 24.42 1.31 -16.95
CA ALA A 463 25.72 0.94 -16.40
C ALA A 463 26.15 -0.45 -16.91
N SER A 464 25.31 -1.47 -16.82
CA SER A 464 25.60 -2.82 -17.30
C SER A 464 25.95 -2.84 -18.79
N ARG A 465 25.24 -2.08 -19.65
CA ARG A 465 25.59 -1.95 -21.07
C ARG A 465 26.98 -1.34 -21.26
N ARG A 466 27.23 -0.18 -20.63
CA ARG A 466 28.58 0.44 -20.67
C ARG A 466 29.68 -0.49 -20.20
N GLY A 467 29.42 -1.23 -19.12
CA GLY A 467 30.39 -2.20 -18.58
C GLY A 467 30.65 -3.36 -19.54
N ARG A 468 29.62 -3.87 -20.21
CA ARG A 468 29.80 -4.90 -21.27
C ARG A 468 30.68 -4.38 -22.41
N ASP A 469 30.43 -3.15 -22.88
CA ASP A 469 31.25 -2.54 -23.94
C ASP A 469 32.70 -2.34 -23.49
N LEU A 470 32.94 -1.86 -22.27
CA LEU A 470 34.28 -1.70 -21.71
C LEU A 470 35.01 -3.04 -21.54
N ILE A 471 34.34 -4.04 -20.98
CA ILE A 471 34.87 -5.40 -20.82
C ILE A 471 35.18 -5.99 -22.20
N HIS A 472 34.25 -5.88 -23.14
CA HIS A 472 34.47 -6.39 -24.49
C HIS A 472 35.72 -5.80 -25.13
N ASN A 473 35.99 -4.50 -24.98
CA ASN A 473 37.20 -3.86 -25.47
C ASN A 473 38.46 -4.48 -24.85
N VAL A 474 38.50 -4.61 -23.53
CA VAL A 474 39.65 -5.16 -22.77
C VAL A 474 39.88 -6.62 -23.14
N ILE A 475 38.86 -7.47 -23.17
CA ILE A 475 39.03 -8.90 -23.47
C ILE A 475 39.31 -9.19 -24.94
N SER A 476 38.80 -8.35 -25.86
CA SER A 476 39.07 -8.50 -27.31
C SER A 476 40.54 -8.29 -27.64
N GLU A 477 41.22 -7.36 -26.96
CA GLU A 477 42.68 -7.18 -27.06
C GLU A 477 43.47 -8.43 -26.62
N ARG A 478 42.87 -9.20 -25.69
CA ARG A 478 43.43 -10.49 -25.23
C ARG A 478 43.02 -11.68 -26.11
N GLY A 479 42.24 -11.41 -27.19
CA GLY A 479 41.79 -12.41 -28.14
C GLY A 479 40.65 -13.28 -27.63
N ILE A 480 39.86 -12.78 -26.69
CA ILE A 480 38.66 -13.41 -26.11
C ILE A 480 37.43 -12.66 -26.64
N LEU A 481 36.38 -13.38 -27.06
CA LEU A 481 35.18 -12.79 -27.63
C LEU A 481 34.18 -12.36 -26.53
N ASP A 482 33.93 -13.22 -25.53
CA ASP A 482 33.01 -12.95 -24.44
C ASP A 482 33.45 -13.67 -23.14
N LEU A 483 33.05 -13.16 -21.97
CA LEU A 483 33.26 -13.83 -20.68
C LEU A 483 32.38 -15.07 -20.53
N ASP A 484 31.22 -15.14 -21.18
CA ASP A 484 30.38 -16.33 -21.18
C ASP A 484 31.04 -17.49 -21.98
N ASP A 485 31.83 -17.20 -23.00
CA ASP A 485 32.67 -18.20 -23.69
C ASP A 485 33.72 -18.75 -22.70
N VAL A 486 34.38 -17.88 -21.94
CA VAL A 486 35.34 -18.30 -20.91
C VAL A 486 34.64 -19.15 -19.84
N ARG A 487 33.46 -18.76 -19.40
CA ARG A 487 32.65 -19.50 -18.42
C ARG A 487 32.30 -20.91 -18.91
N SER A 488 32.00 -21.03 -20.19
CA SER A 488 31.66 -22.32 -20.81
C SER A 488 32.87 -23.27 -20.92
N LEU A 489 34.08 -22.71 -21.10
CA LEU A 489 35.34 -23.47 -21.21
C LEU A 489 35.97 -23.77 -19.86
N ASP A 490 35.96 -22.83 -18.96
CA ASP A 490 36.55 -22.94 -17.61
C ASP A 490 35.75 -22.14 -16.58
N PRO A 491 34.67 -22.71 -16.00
CA PRO A 491 33.82 -22.03 -15.02
C PRO A 491 34.59 -21.55 -13.78
N ASN A 492 35.60 -22.26 -13.35
CA ASN A 492 36.34 -21.94 -12.13
C ASN A 492 37.12 -20.61 -12.25
N ARG A 493 37.57 -20.25 -13.46
CA ARG A 493 38.23 -18.96 -13.69
C ARG A 493 37.28 -17.79 -13.57
N ILE A 494 36.04 -17.97 -14.04
CA ILE A 494 35.01 -16.93 -13.88
C ILE A 494 34.61 -16.79 -12.41
N GLU A 495 34.46 -17.89 -11.69
CA GLU A 495 34.20 -17.84 -10.24
C GLU A 495 35.36 -17.15 -9.47
N ALA A 496 36.60 -17.46 -9.82
CA ALA A 496 37.76 -16.79 -9.24
C ALA A 496 37.80 -15.29 -9.58
N LEU A 497 37.52 -14.92 -10.82
CA LEU A 497 37.40 -13.52 -11.26
C LEU A 497 36.36 -12.75 -10.46
N LEU A 498 35.15 -13.31 -10.38
CA LEU A 498 34.04 -12.72 -9.62
C LEU A 498 34.38 -12.61 -8.13
N GLY A 499 35.00 -13.63 -7.58
CA GLY A 499 35.46 -13.61 -6.18
C GLY A 499 36.54 -12.54 -5.89
N LEU A 500 37.51 -12.35 -6.80
CA LEU A 500 38.53 -11.30 -6.68
C LEU A 500 37.92 -9.89 -6.73
N LEU A 501 36.90 -9.70 -7.56
CA LEU A 501 36.25 -8.41 -7.76
C LEU A 501 35.01 -8.21 -6.87
N ALA A 502 34.75 -9.13 -5.94
CA ALA A 502 33.63 -9.12 -5.01
C ALA A 502 32.25 -8.98 -5.70
N CYS A 503 32.10 -9.57 -6.89
CA CYS A 503 30.88 -9.59 -7.67
C CYS A 503 30.14 -10.93 -7.51
N ALA A 504 28.80 -10.90 -7.39
CA ALA A 504 27.98 -12.10 -7.21
C ALA A 504 27.81 -12.89 -8.53
N ASN A 505 27.82 -12.20 -9.68
CA ASN A 505 27.65 -12.76 -11.01
C ASN A 505 28.17 -11.79 -12.09
N LEU A 506 28.13 -12.21 -13.38
CA LEU A 506 28.59 -11.37 -14.49
C LEU A 506 27.80 -10.09 -14.69
N ASP A 507 26.48 -10.09 -14.44
CA ASP A 507 25.66 -8.87 -14.57
C ASP A 507 26.03 -7.83 -13.51
N ASP A 508 26.38 -8.29 -12.30
CA ASP A 508 26.91 -7.46 -11.23
C ASP A 508 28.26 -6.87 -11.62
N LEU A 509 29.16 -7.67 -12.18
CA LEU A 509 30.45 -7.23 -12.71
C LEU A 509 30.31 -6.18 -13.82
N TYR A 510 29.41 -6.43 -14.78
CA TYR A 510 29.12 -5.45 -15.84
C TYR A 510 28.60 -4.13 -15.28
N SER A 511 27.72 -4.21 -14.30
CA SER A 511 27.17 -3.01 -13.65
C SER A 511 28.20 -2.24 -12.84
N ALA A 512 29.08 -2.95 -12.13
CA ALA A 512 30.14 -2.36 -11.30
C ALA A 512 31.20 -1.62 -12.17
N ILE A 513 31.63 -2.21 -13.25
CA ILE A 513 32.58 -1.59 -14.18
C ILE A 513 31.95 -0.40 -14.91
N GLY A 514 30.73 -0.59 -15.47
CA GLY A 514 30.03 0.49 -16.18
C GLY A 514 29.54 1.62 -15.27
N GLY A 515 29.38 1.37 -13.99
CA GLY A 515 29.11 2.36 -12.94
C GLY A 515 30.36 3.02 -12.35
N GLY A 516 31.57 2.50 -12.68
CA GLY A 516 32.84 3.05 -12.19
C GLY A 516 33.23 2.60 -10.79
N SER A 517 32.53 1.61 -10.21
CA SER A 517 32.88 1.03 -8.90
C SER A 517 34.11 0.11 -8.99
N ILE A 518 34.36 -0.44 -10.15
CA ILE A 518 35.58 -1.21 -10.52
C ILE A 518 36.19 -0.50 -11.71
N SER A 519 37.47 -0.14 -11.61
CA SER A 519 38.19 0.49 -12.71
C SER A 519 38.64 -0.54 -13.76
N SER A 520 38.92 -0.09 -14.99
CA SER A 520 39.46 -0.96 -16.05
C SER A 520 40.76 -1.60 -15.62
N ASP A 521 41.65 -0.86 -14.92
CA ASP A 521 42.96 -1.36 -14.45
C ASP A 521 42.77 -2.48 -13.40
N GLU A 522 41.81 -2.33 -12.48
CA GLU A 522 41.48 -3.38 -11.48
C GLU A 522 40.95 -4.63 -12.17
N PHE A 523 40.12 -4.46 -13.18
CA PHE A 523 39.59 -5.57 -13.97
C PHE A 523 40.70 -6.29 -14.76
N GLU A 524 41.58 -5.55 -15.42
CA GLU A 524 42.70 -6.11 -16.17
C GLU A 524 43.67 -6.89 -15.25
N ASN A 525 43.99 -6.32 -14.10
CA ASN A 525 44.82 -7.00 -13.10
C ASN A 525 44.15 -8.30 -12.61
N ALA A 526 42.84 -8.29 -12.39
CA ALA A 526 42.11 -9.49 -12.00
C ALA A 526 42.12 -10.57 -13.10
N LEU A 527 41.98 -10.18 -14.39
CA LEU A 527 42.11 -11.10 -15.53
C LEU A 527 43.48 -11.76 -15.58
N ASP A 528 44.55 -11.00 -15.30
CA ASP A 528 45.91 -11.52 -15.29
C ASP A 528 46.14 -12.51 -14.13
N LEU A 529 45.62 -12.19 -12.95
CA LEU A 529 45.70 -13.05 -11.77
C LEU A 529 45.01 -14.40 -11.95
N VAL A 530 43.86 -14.41 -12.63
CA VAL A 530 43.11 -15.66 -12.91
C VAL A 530 43.55 -16.34 -14.22
N GLY A 531 44.49 -15.75 -14.94
CA GLY A 531 45.09 -16.31 -16.14
C GLY A 531 44.10 -16.38 -17.33
N ILE A 532 43.22 -15.41 -17.46
CA ILE A 532 42.27 -15.33 -18.59
C ILE A 532 42.99 -14.68 -19.79
N SER A 533 43.53 -15.53 -20.71
CA SER A 533 44.13 -15.13 -21.97
C SER A 533 43.87 -16.17 -23.05
N ARG A 534 43.96 -15.77 -24.31
CA ARG A 534 43.74 -16.68 -25.48
C ARG A 534 44.68 -17.91 -25.45
N THR A 535 45.88 -17.73 -25.00
CA THR A 535 46.88 -18.81 -24.89
C THR A 535 46.51 -19.81 -23.80
N ALA A 536 46.06 -19.33 -22.66
CA ALA A 536 45.69 -20.18 -21.55
C ALA A 536 44.41 -20.99 -21.81
N LEU A 537 43.45 -20.41 -22.51
CA LEU A 537 42.19 -21.10 -22.90
C LEU A 537 42.38 -22.16 -23.96
N ARG A 538 43.32 -21.99 -24.93
CA ARG A 538 43.71 -23.03 -25.88
C ARG A 538 44.28 -24.27 -25.22
N TRP A 539 45.04 -24.11 -24.13
CA TRP A 539 45.56 -25.27 -23.41
C TRP A 539 44.47 -26.05 -22.68
N THR A 540 43.43 -25.37 -22.17
CA THR A 540 42.30 -26.03 -21.51
C THR A 540 41.43 -26.82 -22.50
N SER A 541 41.19 -26.33 -23.71
CA SER A 541 40.47 -27.06 -24.77
C SER A 541 41.26 -28.29 -25.28
N LEU A 542 42.57 -28.22 -25.36
CA LEU A 542 43.45 -29.34 -25.74
C LEU A 542 43.53 -30.44 -24.68
N LEU A 543 43.27 -30.11 -23.40
CA LEU A 543 43.19 -31.09 -22.31
C LEU A 543 41.83 -31.80 -22.22
N VAL A 544 40.79 -31.19 -22.75
CA VAL A 544 39.45 -31.79 -22.82
C VAL A 544 39.27 -32.73 -24.04
N GLU A 545 39.98 -32.45 -25.15
CA GLU A 545 40.11 -33.39 -26.25
C GLU A 545 41.22 -34.41 -25.93
N GLY A 546 40.83 -35.48 -25.22
CA GLY A 546 41.74 -36.61 -25.00
C GLY A 546 42.23 -37.19 -26.32
N PRO A 547 43.43 -37.84 -26.37
CA PRO A 547 43.96 -38.38 -27.60
C PRO A 547 42.96 -39.37 -28.22
N GLU A 548 42.50 -39.05 -29.43
CA GLU A 548 41.80 -40.04 -30.24
C GLU A 548 42.63 -41.32 -30.29
N ALA A 549 42.08 -42.39 -29.80
CA ALA A 549 42.67 -43.71 -29.94
C ALA A 549 42.71 -44.05 -31.43
N THR A 550 43.90 -43.91 -31.99
CA THR A 550 44.19 -44.51 -33.30
C THR A 550 44.15 -46.03 -33.16
N ASN A 551 43.12 -46.62 -33.74
CA ASN A 551 43.15 -47.97 -34.29
C ASN A 551 42.82 -47.95 -35.76
#